data_cbcdfdca2c37af1ba278555ec472fda0
#
_entry.id   cbcdfdca2c37af1ba278555ec472fda0
#
_cell.length_a   1.000
_cell.length_b   1.000
_cell.length_c   1.000
_cell.angle_alpha   90.00
_cell.angle_beta   90.00
_cell.angle_gamma   90.00
#
_symmetry.space_group_name_H-M   'P 1'
#
loop_
_entity.id
_entity.type
_entity.pdbx_description
1 polymer ?
#
loop_
_entity_poly.entity_id
_entity_poly.type
_entity_poly.pdbx_seq_one_letter_code
_entity_poly.pdbx_strand_id
1 'polypeptide(L)'
;MRVLVTGASGQLADAVRRAFADGDLVAHTRATLDVTDIDAVMRAAADARPDAIVNCAAFNHVDAAESQPSEAFAVNAFAVRTLARAAEACGATLVHYGSDFVFAGLDGPDAEPYDESVAPSPRSVYAASKLVGEWMALGCPRGYVLRVESLFGVPAGWTGRRGSLETIIAGLEAGREVPVFTDRVVSPSYVVDVAAATRHLIDAQAEPGLYHCVNSGHGTWYQVACEAARLLGVQPRLKAMTTDEARFVAARPRFCALSNRKLAAAGFAMPTWQDALQRWLATRGGSSRAEPRDRRPLTAI
;
A
#
# COMPACT_ATOMS: atom_id res chain seq x y z
N MET A 1 0.21 15.23 19.18
CA MET A 1 1.10 15.15 17.99
C MET A 1 0.36 15.73 16.79
N ARG A 2 0.99 16.61 16.04
CA ARG A 2 0.43 17.16 14.79
C ARG A 2 0.98 16.38 13.60
N VAL A 3 0.09 15.87 12.75
CA VAL A 3 0.45 15.03 11.61
C VAL A 3 -0.04 15.66 10.31
N LEU A 4 0.88 15.87 9.37
CA LEU A 4 0.55 16.27 8.00
C LEU A 4 0.47 15.01 7.13
N VAL A 5 -0.69 14.77 6.50
CA VAL A 5 -0.92 13.61 5.63
C VAL A 5 -1.12 14.08 4.19
N THR A 6 -0.31 13.57 3.26
CA THR A 6 -0.50 13.79 1.82
C THR A 6 -1.25 12.63 1.17
N GLY A 7 -1.85 12.85 0.01
CA GLY A 7 -2.64 11.80 -0.66
C GLY A 7 -3.89 11.38 0.10
N ALA A 8 -4.52 12.30 0.83
CA ALA A 8 -5.59 12.06 1.80
C ALA A 8 -6.89 11.45 1.23
N SER A 9 -7.02 11.36 -0.10
CA SER A 9 -8.11 10.64 -0.78
C SER A 9 -7.85 9.15 -0.95
N GLY A 10 -6.66 8.64 -0.57
CA GLY A 10 -6.28 7.24 -0.70
C GLY A 10 -6.79 6.35 0.44
N GLN A 11 -6.95 5.04 0.19
CA GLN A 11 -7.41 4.07 1.19
C GLN A 11 -6.47 3.99 2.41
N LEU A 12 -5.15 4.01 2.19
CA LEU A 12 -4.17 3.98 3.28
C LEU A 12 -4.20 5.28 4.08
N ALA A 13 -4.34 6.43 3.40
CA ALA A 13 -4.45 7.72 4.08
C ALA A 13 -5.70 7.83 4.96
N ASP A 14 -6.82 7.21 4.57
CA ASP A 14 -8.02 7.14 5.42
C ASP A 14 -7.74 6.36 6.71
N ALA A 15 -7.06 5.21 6.62
CA ALA A 15 -6.66 4.43 7.78
C ALA A 15 -5.65 5.19 8.67
N VAL A 16 -4.68 5.86 8.07
CA VAL A 16 -3.71 6.72 8.79
C VAL A 16 -4.42 7.83 9.54
N ARG A 17 -5.35 8.55 8.89
CA ARG A 17 -6.12 9.61 9.55
C ARG A 17 -6.92 9.10 10.75
N ARG A 18 -7.46 7.89 10.67
CA ARG A 18 -8.15 7.26 11.81
C ARG A 18 -7.18 6.86 12.93
N ALA A 19 -6.01 6.34 12.58
CA ALA A 19 -4.99 5.94 13.56
C ALA A 19 -4.43 7.14 14.35
N PHE A 20 -4.48 8.35 13.78
CA PHE A 20 -4.01 9.59 14.41
C PHE A 20 -5.15 10.56 14.77
N ALA A 21 -6.41 10.07 14.87
CA ALA A 21 -7.59 10.92 15.10
C ALA A 21 -7.63 11.62 16.48
N ASP A 22 -6.82 11.17 17.42
CA ASP A 22 -6.62 11.78 18.73
C ASP A 22 -5.61 12.95 18.72
N GLY A 23 -4.96 13.20 17.59
CA GLY A 23 -4.01 14.28 17.36
C GLY A 23 -4.58 15.40 16.49
N ASP A 24 -3.72 16.36 16.19
CA ASP A 24 -4.00 17.45 15.25
C ASP A 24 -3.63 17.03 13.82
N LEU A 25 -4.63 16.86 12.95
CA LEU A 25 -4.45 16.34 11.59
C LEU A 25 -4.61 17.43 10.54
N VAL A 26 -3.57 17.60 9.72
CA VAL A 26 -3.59 18.41 8.49
C VAL A 26 -3.52 17.46 7.31
N ALA A 27 -4.62 17.31 6.58
CA ALA A 27 -4.72 16.29 5.52
C ALA A 27 -4.96 16.93 4.15
N HIS A 28 -4.06 16.65 3.21
CA HIS A 28 -4.10 17.19 1.85
C HIS A 28 -4.38 16.13 0.80
N THR A 29 -5.37 16.39 -0.03
CA THR A 29 -5.61 15.66 -1.27
C THR A 29 -4.78 16.29 -2.41
N ARG A 30 -4.74 15.63 -3.58
CA ARG A 30 -4.10 16.23 -4.77
C ARG A 30 -4.69 17.62 -5.14
N ALA A 31 -5.98 17.82 -4.90
CA ALA A 31 -6.65 19.09 -5.21
C ALA A 31 -6.24 20.23 -4.26
N THR A 32 -5.81 19.93 -3.03
CA THR A 32 -5.42 20.93 -2.03
C THR A 32 -3.91 21.08 -1.87
N LEU A 33 -3.12 20.09 -2.29
CA LEU A 33 -1.67 20.12 -2.31
C LEU A 33 -1.15 19.19 -3.42
N ASP A 34 -0.66 19.74 -4.50
CA ASP A 34 0.13 18.97 -5.46
C ASP A 34 1.53 18.76 -4.87
N VAL A 35 1.87 17.50 -4.57
CA VAL A 35 3.15 17.15 -3.96
C VAL A 35 4.34 17.40 -4.90
N THR A 36 4.10 17.62 -6.19
CA THR A 36 5.14 17.97 -7.18
C THR A 36 5.48 19.46 -7.20
N ASP A 37 4.64 20.32 -6.58
CA ASP A 37 4.92 21.74 -6.38
C ASP A 37 5.79 21.93 -5.13
N ILE A 38 7.08 22.19 -5.35
CA ILE A 38 8.07 22.32 -4.29
C ILE A 38 7.69 23.42 -3.30
N ASP A 39 7.30 24.59 -3.81
CA ASP A 39 7.00 25.74 -2.96
C ASP A 39 5.71 25.53 -2.15
N ALA A 40 4.70 24.89 -2.76
CA ALA A 40 3.48 24.55 -2.07
C ALA A 40 3.73 23.56 -0.92
N VAL A 41 4.57 22.53 -1.15
CA VAL A 41 4.93 21.55 -0.11
C VAL A 41 5.69 22.21 1.03
N MET A 42 6.67 23.06 0.74
CA MET A 42 7.47 23.77 1.73
C MET A 42 6.59 24.72 2.57
N ARG A 43 5.69 25.48 1.92
CA ARG A 43 4.72 26.35 2.63
C ARG A 43 3.78 25.52 3.50
N ALA A 44 3.17 24.46 2.98
CA ALA A 44 2.23 23.62 3.75
C ALA A 44 2.89 23.03 5.00
N ALA A 45 4.14 22.59 4.92
CA ALA A 45 4.90 22.10 6.07
C ALA A 45 5.22 23.22 7.08
N ALA A 46 5.66 24.40 6.60
CA ALA A 46 5.98 25.55 7.44
C ALA A 46 4.74 26.06 8.19
N ASP A 47 3.58 26.13 7.53
CA ASP A 47 2.32 26.58 8.11
C ASP A 47 1.78 25.55 9.13
N ALA A 48 1.83 24.25 8.77
CA ALA A 48 1.37 23.18 9.63
C ALA A 48 2.28 22.95 10.85
N ARG A 49 3.59 23.16 10.70
CA ARG A 49 4.61 22.82 11.72
C ARG A 49 4.37 21.44 12.32
N PRO A 50 4.37 20.37 11.48
CA PRO A 50 4.01 19.04 11.93
C PRO A 50 5.12 18.40 12.76
N ASP A 51 4.75 17.48 13.67
CA ASP A 51 5.66 16.55 14.34
C ASP A 51 6.03 15.38 13.41
N ALA A 52 5.09 15.02 12.50
CA ALA A 52 5.28 13.98 11.51
C ALA A 52 4.61 14.32 10.17
N ILE A 53 5.27 13.98 9.07
CA ILE A 53 4.72 14.00 7.71
C ILE A 53 4.54 12.54 7.26
N VAL A 54 3.29 12.15 6.95
CA VAL A 54 2.97 10.81 6.45
C VAL A 54 2.59 10.92 4.97
N ASN A 55 3.47 10.47 4.09
CA ASN A 55 3.28 10.56 2.65
C ASN A 55 2.54 9.33 2.09
N CYS A 56 1.23 9.47 1.86
CA CYS A 56 0.40 8.50 1.17
C CYS A 56 0.17 8.84 -0.32
N ALA A 57 0.74 9.95 -0.81
CA ALA A 57 0.66 10.30 -2.22
C ALA A 57 1.58 9.40 -3.07
N ALA A 58 1.05 8.84 -4.14
CA ALA A 58 1.82 8.03 -5.08
C ALA A 58 1.15 7.97 -6.46
N PHE A 59 1.97 7.81 -7.49
CA PHE A 59 1.55 7.39 -8.81
C PHE A 59 1.48 5.85 -8.83
N ASN A 60 0.27 5.27 -8.75
CA ASN A 60 0.06 3.84 -8.56
C ASN A 60 -0.41 3.08 -9.82
N HIS A 61 -0.37 3.73 -10.99
CA HIS A 61 -0.74 3.12 -12.26
C HIS A 61 0.47 2.44 -12.90
N VAL A 62 0.72 1.18 -12.52
CA VAL A 62 1.95 0.45 -12.85
C VAL A 62 2.19 0.37 -14.36
N ASP A 63 1.15 0.01 -15.16
CA ASP A 63 1.28 -0.07 -16.62
C ASP A 63 1.37 1.32 -17.27
N ALA A 64 0.63 2.31 -16.77
CA ALA A 64 0.71 3.68 -17.26
C ALA A 64 2.08 4.32 -17.00
N ALA A 65 2.80 3.91 -15.95
CA ALA A 65 4.13 4.41 -15.66
C ALA A 65 5.12 4.15 -16.80
N GLU A 66 4.95 3.04 -17.55
CA GLU A 66 5.82 2.74 -18.71
C GLU A 66 5.71 3.80 -19.81
N SER A 67 4.53 4.39 -20.00
CA SER A 67 4.30 5.47 -20.96
C SER A 67 4.38 6.88 -20.36
N GLN A 68 4.39 7.00 -19.04
CA GLN A 68 4.39 8.25 -18.27
C GLN A 68 5.53 8.29 -17.24
N PRO A 69 6.80 8.00 -17.63
CA PRO A 69 7.89 7.89 -16.66
C PRO A 69 8.14 9.21 -15.92
N SER A 70 8.04 10.35 -16.59
CA SER A 70 8.25 11.66 -15.97
C SER A 70 7.25 11.93 -14.83
N GLU A 71 5.97 11.59 -15.00
CA GLU A 71 4.96 11.75 -13.94
C GLU A 71 5.20 10.77 -12.79
N ALA A 72 5.53 9.51 -13.12
CA ALA A 72 5.83 8.51 -12.11
C ALA A 72 7.02 8.94 -11.22
N PHE A 73 8.12 9.40 -11.80
CA PHE A 73 9.27 9.90 -11.05
C PHE A 73 8.99 11.23 -10.33
N ALA A 74 8.23 12.14 -10.93
CA ALA A 74 7.87 13.40 -10.29
C ALA A 74 7.15 13.15 -8.95
N VAL A 75 6.14 12.25 -8.95
CA VAL A 75 5.33 11.96 -7.76
C VAL A 75 6.05 10.98 -6.81
N ASN A 76 6.59 9.87 -7.34
CA ASN A 76 7.11 8.79 -6.49
C ASN A 76 8.52 9.03 -5.98
N ALA A 77 9.30 9.93 -6.59
CA ALA A 77 10.70 10.20 -6.25
C ALA A 77 10.95 11.66 -5.89
N PHE A 78 10.75 12.61 -6.82
CA PHE A 78 11.15 13.98 -6.59
C PHE A 78 10.28 14.70 -5.57
N ALA A 79 8.98 14.43 -5.54
CA ALA A 79 8.09 14.92 -4.49
C ALA A 79 8.52 14.40 -3.10
N VAL A 80 8.97 13.13 -3.02
CA VAL A 80 9.45 12.55 -1.75
C VAL A 80 10.71 13.26 -1.26
N ARG A 81 11.63 13.63 -2.16
CA ARG A 81 12.79 14.48 -1.81
C ARG A 81 12.37 15.81 -1.22
N THR A 82 11.34 16.45 -1.79
CA THR A 82 10.82 17.71 -1.28
C THR A 82 10.19 17.54 0.11
N LEU A 83 9.39 16.47 0.30
CA LEU A 83 8.83 16.14 1.60
C LEU A 83 9.91 15.84 2.66
N ALA A 84 10.98 15.16 2.27
CA ALA A 84 12.13 14.90 3.16
C ALA A 84 12.78 16.19 3.64
N ARG A 85 13.02 17.15 2.71
CA ARG A 85 13.55 18.47 3.05
C ARG A 85 12.59 19.29 3.92
N ALA A 86 11.28 19.21 3.63
CA ALA A 86 10.28 19.89 4.43
C ALA A 86 10.22 19.33 5.85
N ALA A 87 10.29 17.98 6.00
CA ALA A 87 10.36 17.33 7.31
C ALA A 87 11.61 17.74 8.08
N GLU A 88 12.77 17.74 7.44
CA GLU A 88 14.03 18.18 8.06
C GLU A 88 13.96 19.64 8.51
N ALA A 89 13.45 20.55 7.67
CA ALA A 89 13.30 21.97 8.00
C ALA A 89 12.38 22.23 9.21
N CYS A 90 11.37 21.34 9.44
CA CYS A 90 10.44 21.42 10.57
C CYS A 90 10.90 20.59 11.77
N GLY A 91 11.98 19.79 11.68
CA GLY A 91 12.36 18.81 12.68
C GLY A 91 11.36 17.64 12.80
N ALA A 92 10.55 17.42 11.76
CA ALA A 92 9.50 16.41 11.76
C ALA A 92 10.04 15.02 11.37
N THR A 93 9.30 13.98 11.77
CA THR A 93 9.48 12.62 11.25
C THR A 93 8.87 12.51 9.86
N LEU A 94 9.56 11.87 8.91
CA LEU A 94 8.97 11.51 7.61
C LEU A 94 8.64 10.03 7.57
N VAL A 95 7.41 9.68 7.18
CA VAL A 95 7.05 8.31 6.82
C VAL A 95 6.66 8.27 5.35
N HIS A 96 7.34 7.41 4.58
CA HIS A 96 7.06 7.16 3.16
C HIS A 96 6.74 5.68 2.93
N TYR A 97 5.68 5.41 2.15
CA TYR A 97 5.33 4.03 1.80
C TYR A 97 6.05 3.59 0.53
N GLY A 98 6.91 2.60 0.67
CA GLY A 98 7.60 1.88 -0.39
C GLY A 98 6.73 0.79 -1.02
N SER A 99 7.35 -0.13 -1.78
CA SER A 99 6.65 -1.21 -2.48
C SER A 99 7.52 -2.47 -2.59
N ASP A 100 6.87 -3.62 -2.56
CA ASP A 100 7.39 -4.93 -2.93
C ASP A 100 7.94 -4.99 -4.37
N PHE A 101 7.39 -4.18 -5.27
CA PHE A 101 7.80 -4.11 -6.67
C PHE A 101 9.27 -3.70 -6.88
N VAL A 102 9.94 -3.21 -5.84
CA VAL A 102 11.38 -2.93 -5.90
C VAL A 102 12.21 -4.20 -6.08
N PHE A 103 11.65 -5.39 -5.84
CA PHE A 103 12.29 -6.67 -6.09
C PHE A 103 11.93 -7.22 -7.47
N ALA A 104 12.85 -8.00 -8.07
CA ALA A 104 12.60 -8.63 -9.38
C ALA A 104 11.51 -9.70 -9.31
N GLY A 105 11.36 -10.37 -8.18
CA GLY A 105 10.36 -11.40 -7.96
C GLY A 105 10.54 -12.61 -8.88
N LEU A 106 11.78 -13.02 -9.11
CA LEU A 106 12.13 -14.14 -9.99
C LEU A 106 12.22 -15.48 -9.25
N ASP A 107 12.17 -15.43 -7.91
CA ASP A 107 12.27 -16.59 -7.06
C ASP A 107 11.04 -17.48 -7.19
N GLY A 108 11.22 -18.76 -6.89
CA GLY A 108 10.11 -19.73 -6.92
C GLY A 108 9.13 -19.53 -5.77
N PRO A 109 7.98 -20.22 -5.82
CA PRO A 109 6.92 -20.07 -4.80
C PRO A 109 7.34 -20.53 -3.39
N ASP A 110 8.37 -21.36 -3.30
CA ASP A 110 8.92 -21.89 -2.04
C ASP A 110 10.13 -21.08 -1.53
N ALA A 111 10.41 -19.92 -2.14
CA ALA A 111 11.48 -19.04 -1.70
C ALA A 111 11.13 -18.39 -0.34
N GLU A 112 12.16 -18.07 0.44
CA GLU A 112 11.99 -17.32 1.67
C GLU A 112 11.55 -15.87 1.37
N PRO A 113 10.63 -15.30 2.16
CA PRO A 113 10.23 -13.90 2.02
C PRO A 113 11.44 -12.95 2.11
N TYR A 114 11.48 -11.97 1.22
CA TYR A 114 12.52 -10.93 1.22
C TYR A 114 12.55 -10.19 2.55
N ASP A 115 13.71 -10.06 3.14
CA ASP A 115 13.95 -9.15 4.25
C ASP A 115 14.56 -7.81 3.76
N GLU A 116 14.76 -6.87 4.68
CA GLU A 116 15.23 -5.53 4.34
C GLU A 116 16.69 -5.48 3.87
N SER A 117 17.46 -6.55 4.03
CA SER A 117 18.86 -6.65 3.59
C SER A 117 19.00 -7.05 2.12
N VAL A 118 17.94 -7.61 1.53
CA VAL A 118 17.95 -8.02 0.12
C VAL A 118 18.01 -6.81 -0.79
N ALA A 119 19.00 -6.81 -1.69
CA ALA A 119 19.21 -5.71 -2.63
C ALA A 119 18.02 -5.58 -3.61
N PRO A 120 17.44 -4.38 -3.76
CA PRO A 120 16.39 -4.14 -4.75
C PRO A 120 16.87 -4.34 -6.19
N SER A 121 15.97 -4.82 -7.04
CA SER A 121 16.24 -5.04 -8.48
C SER A 121 14.96 -4.74 -9.30
N PRO A 122 14.54 -3.47 -9.38
CA PRO A 122 13.27 -3.07 -10.01
C PRO A 122 13.26 -3.39 -11.50
N ARG A 123 12.12 -3.88 -12.03
CA ARG A 123 11.97 -4.29 -13.43
C ARG A 123 10.93 -3.50 -14.21
N SER A 124 10.43 -2.41 -13.65
CA SER A 124 9.47 -1.52 -14.29
C SER A 124 9.74 -0.08 -13.91
N VAL A 125 9.24 0.86 -14.70
CA VAL A 125 9.32 2.31 -14.41
C VAL A 125 8.70 2.62 -13.05
N TYR A 126 7.51 2.05 -12.76
CA TYR A 126 6.88 2.19 -11.45
C TYR A 126 7.82 1.76 -10.32
N ALA A 127 8.36 0.55 -10.42
CA ALA A 127 9.25 -0.01 -9.41
C ALA A 127 10.50 0.86 -9.20
N ALA A 128 11.13 1.29 -10.28
CA ALA A 128 12.29 2.19 -10.23
C ALA A 128 11.95 3.54 -9.59
N SER A 129 10.81 4.14 -9.94
CA SER A 129 10.37 5.41 -9.35
C SER A 129 10.11 5.28 -7.85
N LYS A 130 9.52 4.15 -7.40
CA LYS A 130 9.31 3.88 -5.97
C LYS A 130 10.62 3.70 -5.23
N LEU A 131 11.58 2.96 -5.78
CA LEU A 131 12.88 2.75 -5.17
C LEU A 131 13.66 4.06 -5.00
N VAL A 132 13.67 4.94 -6.02
CA VAL A 132 14.31 6.25 -5.90
C VAL A 132 13.64 7.08 -4.79
N GLY A 133 12.31 7.01 -4.66
CA GLY A 133 11.58 7.64 -3.55
C GLY A 133 12.00 7.12 -2.17
N GLU A 134 12.21 5.80 -2.05
CA GLU A 134 12.73 5.20 -0.81
C GLU A 134 14.09 5.81 -0.43
N TRP A 135 15.02 5.92 -1.40
CA TRP A 135 16.32 6.54 -1.16
C TRP A 135 16.21 8.00 -0.73
N MET A 136 15.27 8.76 -1.35
CA MET A 136 15.03 10.16 -0.98
C MET A 136 14.49 10.29 0.44
N ALA A 137 13.58 9.40 0.85
CA ALA A 137 13.03 9.40 2.20
C ALA A 137 14.06 8.99 3.25
N LEU A 138 14.91 7.99 2.95
CA LEU A 138 15.98 7.54 3.84
C LEU A 138 17.12 8.57 3.98
N GLY A 139 17.20 9.56 3.10
CA GLY A 139 18.08 10.72 3.25
C GLY A 139 17.66 11.68 4.37
N CYS A 140 16.42 11.59 4.85
CA CYS A 140 15.94 12.36 6.01
C CYS A 140 16.41 11.67 7.32
N PRO A 141 17.05 12.39 8.27
CA PRO A 141 17.55 11.79 9.51
C PRO A 141 16.49 11.08 10.37
N ARG A 142 15.24 11.51 10.27
CA ARG A 142 14.07 10.89 10.93
C ARG A 142 13.12 10.27 9.89
N GLY A 143 13.69 9.68 8.84
CA GLY A 143 12.96 9.07 7.73
C GLY A 143 12.66 7.60 7.97
N TYR A 144 11.39 7.21 7.81
CA TYR A 144 10.93 5.83 7.77
C TYR A 144 10.43 5.50 6.37
N VAL A 145 10.87 4.40 5.84
CA VAL A 145 10.31 3.79 4.63
C VAL A 145 9.60 2.51 5.01
N LEU A 146 8.32 2.42 4.71
CA LEU A 146 7.50 1.24 4.99
C LEU A 146 7.13 0.58 3.65
N ARG A 147 7.82 -0.50 3.26
CA ARG A 147 7.41 -1.28 2.09
C ARG A 147 6.15 -2.03 2.41
N VAL A 148 5.13 -1.76 1.62
CA VAL A 148 3.81 -2.40 1.68
C VAL A 148 3.56 -3.17 0.40
N GLU A 149 2.64 -4.13 0.47
CA GLU A 149 2.28 -4.97 -0.65
C GLU A 149 0.77 -5.19 -0.68
N SER A 150 0.18 -5.21 -1.88
CA SER A 150 -1.20 -5.65 -2.10
C SER A 150 -2.18 -5.10 -1.06
N LEU A 151 -2.16 -3.77 -0.87
CA LEU A 151 -2.98 -3.08 0.12
C LEU A 151 -4.48 -3.36 -0.09
N PHE A 152 -5.18 -3.69 1.00
CA PHE A 152 -6.62 -3.89 1.02
C PHE A 152 -7.24 -3.26 2.28
N GLY A 153 -8.58 -3.15 2.27
CA GLY A 153 -9.30 -2.66 3.45
C GLY A 153 -10.01 -1.34 3.24
N VAL A 154 -10.51 -1.10 2.02
CA VAL A 154 -11.34 0.07 1.75
C VAL A 154 -12.56 0.11 2.68
N PRO A 155 -12.91 1.29 3.22
CA PRO A 155 -14.10 1.43 4.05
C PRO A 155 -15.39 1.20 3.25
N ALA A 156 -16.48 0.91 3.95
CA ALA A 156 -17.79 0.82 3.33
C ALA A 156 -18.15 2.11 2.60
N GLY A 157 -18.72 1.99 1.39
CA GLY A 157 -19.06 3.14 0.54
C GLY A 157 -17.88 3.76 -0.22
N TRP A 158 -16.72 3.13 -0.22
CA TRP A 158 -15.57 3.60 -0.98
C TRP A 158 -15.86 3.69 -2.48
N THR A 159 -15.64 4.86 -3.07
CA THR A 159 -15.85 5.14 -4.51
C THR A 159 -14.55 5.26 -5.30
N GLY A 160 -13.40 5.18 -4.62
CA GLY A 160 -12.09 5.22 -5.26
C GLY A 160 -11.71 3.91 -5.95
N ARG A 161 -10.48 3.84 -6.46
CA ARG A 161 -9.96 2.65 -7.11
C ARG A 161 -9.97 1.45 -6.15
N ARG A 162 -10.41 0.29 -6.67
CA ARG A 162 -10.36 -0.99 -5.94
C ARG A 162 -9.03 -1.68 -6.20
N GLY A 163 -8.48 -2.31 -5.16
CA GLY A 163 -7.33 -3.19 -5.27
C GLY A 163 -7.69 -4.57 -5.83
N SER A 164 -6.69 -5.43 -5.94
CA SER A 164 -6.88 -6.79 -6.45
C SER A 164 -7.81 -7.61 -5.56
N LEU A 165 -7.64 -7.53 -4.23
CA LEU A 165 -8.46 -8.30 -3.28
C LEU A 165 -9.91 -7.84 -3.28
N GLU A 166 -10.17 -6.53 -3.34
CA GLU A 166 -11.53 -5.99 -3.46
C GLU A 166 -12.23 -6.46 -4.74
N THR A 167 -11.46 -6.56 -5.84
CA THR A 167 -11.98 -7.05 -7.14
C THR A 167 -12.32 -8.53 -7.06
N ILE A 168 -11.46 -9.35 -6.45
CA ILE A 168 -11.69 -10.77 -6.21
C ILE A 168 -12.96 -10.96 -5.37
N ILE A 169 -13.06 -10.28 -4.23
CA ILE A 169 -14.21 -10.38 -3.32
C ILE A 169 -15.51 -9.97 -4.02
N ALA A 170 -15.51 -8.87 -4.75
CA ALA A 170 -16.69 -8.45 -5.50
C ALA A 170 -17.13 -9.48 -6.56
N GLY A 171 -16.18 -10.19 -7.15
CA GLY A 171 -16.46 -11.31 -8.07
C GLY A 171 -17.09 -12.51 -7.34
N LEU A 172 -16.51 -12.90 -6.21
CA LEU A 172 -17.00 -14.00 -5.37
C LEU A 172 -18.42 -13.73 -4.85
N GLU A 173 -18.67 -12.53 -4.30
CA GLU A 173 -19.99 -12.10 -3.81
C GLU A 173 -21.04 -12.10 -4.92
N ALA A 174 -20.65 -11.78 -6.14
CA ALA A 174 -21.54 -11.80 -7.31
C ALA A 174 -21.71 -13.19 -7.96
N GLY A 175 -21.07 -14.24 -7.44
CA GLY A 175 -21.09 -15.60 -8.01
C GLY A 175 -20.48 -15.69 -9.41
N ARG A 176 -19.64 -14.72 -9.81
CA ARG A 176 -18.99 -14.69 -11.12
C ARG A 176 -17.73 -15.56 -11.13
N GLU A 177 -17.30 -15.98 -12.31
CA GLU A 177 -15.97 -16.54 -12.48
C GLU A 177 -14.90 -15.46 -12.26
N VAL A 178 -13.91 -15.76 -11.41
CA VAL A 178 -12.86 -14.82 -11.02
C VAL A 178 -11.52 -15.36 -11.50
N PRO A 179 -10.82 -14.68 -12.43
CA PRO A 179 -9.47 -15.04 -12.80
C PRO A 179 -8.51 -14.71 -11.65
N VAL A 180 -7.66 -15.67 -11.28
CA VAL A 180 -6.69 -15.53 -10.17
C VAL A 180 -5.36 -16.18 -10.51
N PHE A 181 -4.28 -15.52 -10.13
CA PHE A 181 -2.92 -16.00 -10.40
C PHE A 181 -2.54 -17.15 -9.46
N THR A 182 -1.98 -18.21 -10.06
CA THR A 182 -1.44 -19.36 -9.34
C THR A 182 0.07 -19.25 -9.12
N ASP A 183 0.74 -18.37 -9.85
CA ASP A 183 2.18 -18.16 -9.86
C ASP A 183 2.64 -16.81 -9.30
N ARG A 184 1.72 -16.01 -8.71
CA ARG A 184 2.06 -14.77 -7.99
C ARG A 184 1.82 -14.95 -6.51
N VAL A 185 2.92 -14.92 -5.76
CA VAL A 185 2.94 -15.02 -4.28
C VAL A 185 2.99 -13.61 -3.69
N VAL A 186 2.10 -13.34 -2.75
CA VAL A 186 1.89 -12.01 -2.14
C VAL A 186 1.75 -12.10 -0.63
N SER A 187 2.10 -11.01 0.07
CA SER A 187 1.81 -10.77 1.49
C SER A 187 0.76 -9.66 1.60
N PRO A 188 -0.56 -9.97 1.50
CA PRO A 188 -1.60 -8.94 1.50
C PRO A 188 -1.53 -8.08 2.77
N SER A 189 -1.65 -6.75 2.60
CA SER A 189 -1.47 -5.79 3.70
C SER A 189 -2.77 -5.03 3.99
N TYR A 190 -3.31 -5.20 5.19
CA TYR A 190 -4.50 -4.49 5.64
C TYR A 190 -4.14 -3.06 6.05
N VAL A 191 -4.78 -2.07 5.42
CA VAL A 191 -4.45 -0.65 5.63
C VAL A 191 -4.57 -0.21 7.09
N VAL A 192 -5.45 -0.84 7.88
CA VAL A 192 -5.61 -0.53 9.31
C VAL A 192 -4.40 -1.00 10.12
N ASP A 193 -3.88 -2.20 9.82
CA ASP A 193 -2.68 -2.73 10.49
C ASP A 193 -1.43 -1.93 10.08
N VAL A 194 -1.33 -1.57 8.80
CA VAL A 194 -0.24 -0.71 8.31
C VAL A 194 -0.26 0.67 8.99
N ALA A 195 -1.45 1.27 9.14
CA ALA A 195 -1.60 2.56 9.84
C ALA A 195 -1.24 2.45 11.33
N ALA A 196 -1.63 1.35 11.99
CA ALA A 196 -1.28 1.09 13.39
C ALA A 196 0.23 0.90 13.56
N ALA A 197 0.88 0.14 12.66
CA ALA A 197 2.34 -0.01 12.63
C ALA A 197 3.06 1.33 12.41
N THR A 198 2.53 2.17 11.50
CA THR A 198 3.04 3.53 11.24
C THR A 198 3.02 4.36 12.52
N ARG A 199 1.89 4.36 13.22
CA ARG A 199 1.74 5.07 14.48
C ARG A 199 2.70 4.55 15.55
N HIS A 200 2.77 3.22 15.69
CA HIS A 200 3.68 2.59 16.67
C HIS A 200 5.14 3.03 16.47
N LEU A 201 5.66 2.97 15.24
CA LEU A 201 7.04 3.36 14.95
C LEU A 201 7.33 4.82 15.34
N ILE A 202 6.38 5.72 15.12
CA ILE A 202 6.50 7.14 15.48
C ILE A 202 6.44 7.31 17.00
N ASP A 203 5.42 6.72 17.67
CA ASP A 203 5.18 6.89 19.11
C ASP A 203 6.31 6.25 19.94
N ALA A 204 6.83 5.10 19.52
CA ALA A 204 7.95 4.41 20.15
C ALA A 204 9.31 5.03 19.82
N GLN A 205 9.36 6.02 18.91
CA GLN A 205 10.62 6.58 18.41
C GLN A 205 11.59 5.47 17.95
N ALA A 206 11.07 4.46 17.25
CA ALA A 206 11.87 3.36 16.75
C ALA A 206 13.02 3.86 15.86
N GLU A 207 14.06 3.04 15.67
CA GLU A 207 15.20 3.40 14.81
C GLU A 207 14.71 3.79 13.42
N PRO A 208 14.98 5.02 12.91
CA PRO A 208 14.61 5.40 11.55
C PRO A 208 15.23 4.47 10.51
N GLY A 209 14.54 4.29 9.39
CA GLY A 209 15.05 3.44 8.32
C GLY A 209 13.97 2.67 7.57
N LEU A 210 14.41 1.61 6.88
CA LEU A 210 13.55 0.76 6.06
C LEU A 210 12.94 -0.37 6.89
N TYR A 211 11.64 -0.57 6.73
CA TYR A 211 10.86 -1.68 7.31
C TYR A 211 9.94 -2.29 6.27
N HIS A 212 9.74 -3.60 6.31
CA HIS A 212 8.66 -4.26 5.60
C HIS A 212 7.41 -4.27 6.48
N CYS A 213 6.36 -3.62 6.00
CA CYS A 213 5.12 -3.41 6.74
C CYS A 213 3.95 -4.14 6.05
N VAL A 214 3.96 -5.45 6.16
CA VAL A 214 2.96 -6.37 5.58
C VAL A 214 2.36 -7.25 6.67
N ASN A 215 1.14 -7.74 6.50
CA ASN A 215 0.60 -8.75 7.40
C ASN A 215 1.42 -10.05 7.31
N SER A 216 1.50 -10.78 8.41
CA SER A 216 2.32 -11.98 8.52
C SER A 216 1.80 -13.11 7.62
N GLY A 217 2.73 -13.85 7.01
CA GLY A 217 2.44 -14.91 6.07
C GLY A 217 2.29 -14.42 4.64
N HIS A 218 2.19 -15.36 3.73
CA HIS A 218 2.06 -15.12 2.29
C HIS A 218 1.26 -16.25 1.64
N GLY A 219 0.87 -16.06 0.38
CA GLY A 219 0.20 -17.06 -0.42
C GLY A 219 0.04 -16.58 -1.86
N THR A 220 -0.29 -17.49 -2.76
CA THR A 220 -0.67 -17.12 -4.12
C THR A 220 -2.00 -16.38 -4.12
N TRP A 221 -2.26 -15.56 -5.13
CA TRP A 221 -3.59 -14.95 -5.28
C TRP A 221 -4.71 -15.99 -5.31
N TYR A 222 -4.42 -17.20 -5.83
CA TYR A 222 -5.37 -18.32 -5.80
C TYR A 222 -5.69 -18.74 -4.36
N GLN A 223 -4.67 -18.91 -3.51
CA GLN A 223 -4.86 -19.26 -2.09
C GLN A 223 -5.60 -18.14 -1.33
N VAL A 224 -5.26 -16.87 -1.61
CA VAL A 224 -5.96 -15.71 -1.03
C VAL A 224 -7.43 -15.70 -1.43
N ALA A 225 -7.76 -16.00 -2.69
CA ALA A 225 -9.14 -16.08 -3.17
C ALA A 225 -9.92 -17.24 -2.55
N CYS A 226 -9.27 -18.41 -2.36
CA CYS A 226 -9.87 -19.55 -1.65
C CYS A 226 -10.23 -19.20 -0.20
N GLU A 227 -9.31 -18.54 0.51
CA GLU A 227 -9.56 -18.10 1.89
C GLU A 227 -10.67 -17.05 1.97
N ALA A 228 -10.68 -16.08 1.03
CA ALA A 228 -11.77 -15.10 0.94
C ALA A 228 -13.13 -15.78 0.72
N ALA A 229 -13.21 -16.76 -0.18
CA ALA A 229 -14.44 -17.54 -0.42
C ALA A 229 -14.90 -18.32 0.82
N ARG A 230 -13.94 -18.95 1.51
CA ARG A 230 -14.21 -19.67 2.77
C ARG A 230 -14.81 -18.74 3.83
N LEU A 231 -14.22 -17.55 4.02
CA LEU A 231 -14.70 -16.56 5.00
C LEU A 231 -16.06 -15.96 4.61
N LEU A 232 -16.33 -15.82 3.31
CA LEU A 232 -17.63 -15.36 2.81
C LEU A 232 -18.71 -16.46 2.82
N GLY A 233 -18.34 -17.72 3.05
CA GLY A 233 -19.27 -18.86 2.99
C GLY A 233 -19.82 -19.15 1.60
N VAL A 234 -19.06 -18.82 0.54
CA VAL A 234 -19.47 -19.00 -0.87
C VAL A 234 -18.65 -20.08 -1.54
N GLN A 235 -19.26 -20.77 -2.53
CA GLN A 235 -18.54 -21.69 -3.41
C GLN A 235 -17.85 -20.87 -4.51
N PRO A 236 -16.51 -20.86 -4.56
CA PRO A 236 -15.79 -20.01 -5.51
C PRO A 236 -15.81 -20.61 -6.92
N ARG A 237 -16.00 -19.76 -7.92
CA ARG A 237 -15.76 -20.08 -9.33
C ARG A 237 -14.46 -19.39 -9.75
N LEU A 238 -13.32 -20.03 -9.44
CA LEU A 238 -12.00 -19.49 -9.73
C LEU A 238 -11.49 -20.04 -11.07
N LYS A 239 -11.00 -19.14 -11.92
CA LYS A 239 -10.24 -19.47 -13.13
C LYS A 239 -8.77 -19.27 -12.84
N ALA A 240 -8.04 -20.38 -12.68
CA ALA A 240 -6.59 -20.35 -12.52
C ALA A 240 -5.93 -19.76 -13.77
N MET A 241 -4.99 -18.85 -13.58
CA MET A 241 -4.19 -18.25 -14.65
C MET A 241 -2.76 -18.01 -14.17
N THR A 242 -1.85 -17.85 -15.13
CA THR A 242 -0.45 -17.47 -14.88
C THR A 242 -0.20 -16.01 -15.24
N THR A 243 0.89 -15.45 -14.72
CA THR A 243 1.32 -14.08 -15.04
C THR A 243 1.56 -13.89 -16.54
N ASP A 244 2.07 -14.93 -17.23
CA ASP A 244 2.36 -14.89 -18.68
C ASP A 244 1.08 -14.76 -19.51
N GLU A 245 -0.04 -15.32 -19.05
CA GLU A 245 -1.35 -15.22 -19.73
C GLU A 245 -1.94 -13.80 -19.63
N ALA A 246 -1.56 -13.01 -18.63
CA ALA A 246 -2.15 -11.70 -18.37
C ALA A 246 -1.68 -10.58 -19.30
N ARG A 247 -0.57 -10.76 -20.05
CA ARG A 247 -0.02 -9.79 -21.02
C ARG A 247 0.11 -8.37 -20.46
N PHE A 248 0.64 -8.23 -19.24
CA PHE A 248 0.92 -6.93 -18.64
C PHE A 248 1.90 -6.11 -19.49
N VAL A 249 1.71 -4.78 -19.52
CA VAL A 249 2.65 -3.85 -20.16
C VAL A 249 3.94 -3.75 -19.35
N ALA A 250 3.81 -3.51 -18.04
CA ALA A 250 4.94 -3.47 -17.14
C ALA A 250 5.22 -4.88 -16.56
N ALA A 251 6.50 -5.20 -16.34
CA ALA A 251 6.88 -6.43 -15.67
C ALA A 251 6.27 -6.50 -14.26
N ARG A 252 5.69 -7.65 -13.91
CA ARG A 252 5.17 -7.95 -12.59
C ARG A 252 6.04 -8.98 -11.89
N PRO A 253 6.49 -8.74 -10.66
CA PRO A 253 7.17 -9.78 -9.89
C PRO A 253 6.22 -10.94 -9.62
N ARG A 254 6.73 -12.18 -9.70
CA ARG A 254 5.96 -13.39 -9.36
C ARG A 254 6.03 -13.70 -7.88
N PHE A 255 7.19 -13.52 -7.27
CA PHE A 255 7.38 -13.67 -5.84
C PHE A 255 7.56 -12.30 -5.21
N CYS A 256 6.62 -11.89 -4.36
CA CYS A 256 6.59 -10.59 -3.71
C CYS A 256 6.62 -10.69 -2.18
N ALA A 257 6.58 -11.89 -1.61
CA ALA A 257 6.47 -12.08 -0.17
C ALA A 257 7.57 -11.33 0.60
N LEU A 258 7.15 -10.55 1.60
CA LEU A 258 8.03 -9.76 2.44
C LEU A 258 8.05 -10.30 3.88
N SER A 259 9.23 -10.31 4.49
CA SER A 259 9.42 -10.63 5.90
C SER A 259 9.22 -9.37 6.74
N ASN A 260 8.34 -9.41 7.73
CA ASN A 260 8.10 -8.31 8.68
C ASN A 260 8.84 -8.50 10.02
N ARG A 261 9.85 -9.36 10.07
CA ARG A 261 10.61 -9.68 11.30
C ARG A 261 11.27 -8.45 11.93
N LYS A 262 11.77 -7.51 11.12
CA LYS A 262 12.37 -6.26 11.62
C LYS A 262 11.33 -5.38 12.31
N LEU A 263 10.13 -5.27 11.75
CA LEU A 263 9.01 -4.53 12.35
C LEU A 263 8.59 -5.17 13.69
N ALA A 264 8.53 -6.50 13.74
CA ALA A 264 8.25 -7.23 14.99
C ALA A 264 9.33 -7.00 16.04
N ALA A 265 10.62 -6.98 15.66
CA ALA A 265 11.73 -6.65 16.54
C ALA A 265 11.69 -5.19 17.05
N ALA A 266 11.08 -4.27 16.27
CA ALA A 266 10.81 -2.90 16.70
C ALA A 266 9.55 -2.76 17.59
N GLY A 267 8.96 -3.88 18.02
CA GLY A 267 7.88 -3.93 19.00
C GLY A 267 6.47 -4.01 18.40
N PHE A 268 6.31 -4.14 17.08
CA PHE A 268 5.00 -4.28 16.43
C PHE A 268 4.87 -5.57 15.63
N ALA A 269 4.21 -6.56 16.23
CA ALA A 269 3.90 -7.83 15.57
C ALA A 269 2.66 -7.68 14.68
N MET A 270 2.85 -7.76 13.37
CA MET A 270 1.74 -7.71 12.41
C MET A 270 0.88 -8.99 12.52
N PRO A 271 -0.46 -8.87 12.58
CA PRO A 271 -1.38 -10.02 12.50
C PRO A 271 -1.17 -10.81 11.19
N THR A 272 -1.68 -12.04 11.13
CA THR A 272 -1.67 -12.80 9.88
C THR A 272 -2.61 -12.16 8.84
N TRP A 273 -2.32 -12.34 7.55
CA TRP A 273 -3.18 -11.81 6.50
C TRP A 273 -4.59 -12.45 6.53
N GLN A 274 -4.72 -13.69 7.00
CA GLN A 274 -6.02 -14.37 7.19
C GLN A 274 -6.85 -13.67 8.27
N ASP A 275 -6.25 -13.37 9.42
CA ASP A 275 -6.91 -12.61 10.49
C ASP A 275 -7.31 -11.21 9.99
N ALA A 276 -6.40 -10.53 9.32
CA ALA A 276 -6.66 -9.21 8.74
C ALA A 276 -7.82 -9.22 7.75
N LEU A 277 -7.87 -10.24 6.87
CA LEU A 277 -8.96 -10.44 5.92
C LEU A 277 -10.29 -10.69 6.62
N GLN A 278 -10.30 -11.55 7.65
CA GLN A 278 -11.52 -11.83 8.44
C GLN A 278 -12.03 -10.56 9.12
N ARG A 279 -11.17 -9.77 9.77
CA ARG A 279 -11.53 -8.50 10.41
C ARG A 279 -12.12 -7.51 9.41
N TRP A 280 -11.49 -7.37 8.23
CA TRP A 280 -12.01 -6.47 7.21
C TRP A 280 -13.38 -6.92 6.68
N LEU A 281 -13.57 -8.20 6.37
CA LEU A 281 -14.85 -8.72 5.90
C LEU A 281 -15.97 -8.51 6.94
N ALA A 282 -15.66 -8.65 8.23
CA ALA A 282 -16.63 -8.38 9.31
C ALA A 282 -17.10 -6.91 9.31
N THR A 283 -16.23 -5.94 8.98
CA THR A 283 -16.64 -4.53 8.89
C THR A 283 -17.58 -4.25 7.71
N ARG A 284 -17.54 -5.08 6.65
CA ARG A 284 -18.41 -4.96 5.47
C ARG A 284 -19.82 -5.53 5.73
N GLY A 285 -19.91 -6.61 6.50
CA GLY A 285 -21.17 -7.31 6.81
C GLY A 285 -22.15 -6.49 7.67
N GLY A 286 -21.65 -5.53 8.45
CA GLY A 286 -22.48 -4.62 9.25
C GLY A 286 -23.25 -3.57 8.43
N SER A 287 -22.94 -3.40 7.15
CA SER A 287 -23.54 -2.38 6.25
C SER A 287 -24.44 -2.93 5.15
N SER A 288 -24.57 -4.25 4.98
CA SER A 288 -25.28 -4.83 3.84
C SER A 288 -26.66 -5.39 4.18
N ARG A 289 -27.56 -4.53 4.71
CA ARG A 289 -29.01 -4.67 4.57
C ARG A 289 -29.57 -3.47 3.80
N ALA A 290 -29.04 -3.17 2.63
CA ALA A 290 -29.58 -2.20 1.69
C ALA A 290 -29.50 -2.76 0.27
N GLU A 291 -30.62 -2.66 -0.42
CA GLU A 291 -31.04 -3.21 -1.72
C GLU A 291 -30.05 -3.21 -2.89
N PRO A 292 -30.27 -4.06 -3.92
CA PRO A 292 -29.41 -4.18 -5.09
C PRO A 292 -29.58 -2.95 -6.00
N ARG A 293 -28.53 -2.16 -6.18
CA ARG A 293 -28.47 -1.09 -7.19
C ARG A 293 -27.69 -1.54 -8.43
N ASP A 294 -28.44 -1.55 -9.51
CA ASP A 294 -28.15 -1.30 -10.91
C ASP A 294 -26.81 -1.76 -11.55
N ARG A 295 -27.01 -2.49 -12.67
CA ARG A 295 -25.98 -3.16 -13.47
C ARG A 295 -25.40 -2.18 -14.47
N ARG A 296 -24.10 -1.88 -14.39
CA ARG A 296 -23.32 -1.42 -15.55
C ARG A 296 -22.21 -2.42 -15.88
N PRO A 297 -21.91 -2.70 -17.15
CA PRO A 297 -20.88 -3.65 -17.54
C PRO A 297 -19.49 -3.08 -17.27
N LEU A 298 -18.62 -3.91 -16.70
CA LEU A 298 -17.19 -3.61 -16.46
C LEU A 298 -16.42 -3.90 -17.74
N THR A 299 -15.82 -2.87 -18.32
CA THR A 299 -14.75 -3.00 -19.31
C THR A 299 -13.53 -3.68 -18.70
N ALA A 300 -12.91 -4.57 -19.47
CA ALA A 300 -11.78 -5.42 -19.08
C ALA A 300 -10.60 -4.64 -18.48
N ILE A 301 -9.99 -5.24 -17.49
CA ILE A 301 -8.77 -4.82 -16.77
C ILE A 301 -7.54 -5.26 -17.57
#